data_d14cec30da6cd1e17ba4031469afe14e
#
_entry.id   d14cec30da6cd1e17ba4031469afe14e
#
_cell.length_a   1.000
_cell.length_b   1.000
_cell.length_c   1.000
_cell.angle_alpha   90.00
_cell.angle_beta   90.00
_cell.angle_gamma   90.00
#
_symmetry.space_group_name_H-M   'P 1'
#
loop_
_entity.id
_entity.type
_entity.pdbx_description
1 polymer ?
#
loop_
_entity_poly.entity_id
_entity_poly.type
_entity_poly.pdbx_seq_one_letter_code
_entity_poly.pdbx_strand_id
1 'polypeptide(L)'
;MKTRGFTLIELLITVAIIALLASVALPLAETTVQRTKETDLRRSLRDIREAIDAYKRASEEGAIEKSLGKSGYPPSLQALVEGVVDKRDPKGGRIYFLRRVPADPVSGQPWGLRSYASAADSPQPGQDVFDVYSKSEQVGLNGIAYKEW
;
A
#
# COMPACT_ATOMS: atom_id res chain seq x y z
N MET A 1 41.97 29.88 36.55
CA MET A 1 41.51 28.81 35.63
C MET A 1 42.00 29.14 34.21
N LYS A 2 42.84 28.32 33.59
CA LYS A 2 43.25 28.51 32.19
C LYS A 2 42.15 27.94 31.29
N THR A 3 41.35 28.76 30.66
CA THR A 3 40.43 28.36 29.60
C THR A 3 41.24 28.00 28.36
N ARG A 4 41.29 26.72 28.03
CA ARG A 4 41.85 26.27 26.77
C ARG A 4 40.78 26.48 25.67
N GLY A 5 41.06 27.33 24.72
CA GLY A 5 40.27 27.52 23.52
C GLY A 5 40.61 26.45 22.48
N PHE A 6 39.64 26.08 21.64
CA PHE A 6 39.86 25.19 20.49
C PHE A 6 40.75 25.88 19.44
N THR A 7 41.63 25.09 18.84
CA THR A 7 42.45 25.57 17.72
C THR A 7 41.64 25.46 16.40
N LEU A 8 41.97 26.32 15.43
CA LEU A 8 41.33 26.31 14.11
C LEU A 8 41.53 24.97 13.41
N ILE A 9 42.71 24.35 13.56
CA ILE A 9 43.02 23.05 12.97
C ILE A 9 42.19 21.92 13.58
N GLU A 10 41.96 21.96 14.87
CA GLU A 10 41.11 20.99 15.59
C GLU A 10 39.67 21.07 15.15
N LEU A 11 39.15 22.29 14.91
CA LEU A 11 37.84 22.49 14.34
C LEU A 11 37.73 21.96 12.91
N LEU A 12 38.71 22.21 12.06
CA LEU A 12 38.77 21.71 10.68
C LEU A 12 38.80 20.18 10.63
N ILE A 13 39.59 19.54 11.47
CA ILE A 13 39.68 18.08 11.53
C ILE A 13 38.35 17.49 12.01
N THR A 14 37.71 18.05 13.03
CA THR A 14 36.41 17.55 13.53
C THR A 14 35.33 17.67 12.47
N VAL A 15 35.23 18.81 11.77
CA VAL A 15 34.27 19.00 10.68
C VAL A 15 34.52 18.01 9.52
N ALA A 16 35.80 17.78 9.16
CA ALA A 16 36.14 16.83 8.11
C ALA A 16 35.71 15.38 8.47
N ILE A 17 35.92 14.98 9.72
CA ILE A 17 35.48 13.65 10.20
C ILE A 17 33.94 13.54 10.18
N ILE A 18 33.23 14.57 10.68
CA ILE A 18 31.77 14.58 10.67
C ILE A 18 31.23 14.53 9.24
N ALA A 19 31.81 15.28 8.30
CA ALA A 19 31.40 15.26 6.90
C ALA A 19 31.60 13.87 6.27
N LEU A 20 32.72 13.20 6.57
CA LEU A 20 32.99 11.84 6.10
C LEU A 20 31.97 10.84 6.66
N LEU A 21 31.64 10.91 7.95
CA LEU A 21 30.64 10.03 8.57
C LEU A 21 29.23 10.30 8.01
N ALA A 22 28.87 11.57 7.83
CA ALA A 22 27.58 11.96 7.26
C ALA A 22 27.42 11.45 5.82
N SER A 23 28.46 11.42 5.01
CA SER A 23 28.41 10.93 3.62
C SER A 23 28.01 9.45 3.50
N VAL A 24 28.25 8.64 4.52
CA VAL A 24 27.86 7.23 4.57
C VAL A 24 26.52 7.04 5.29
N ALA A 25 26.26 7.80 6.34
CA ALA A 25 25.08 7.63 7.17
C ALA A 25 23.79 8.04 6.45
N LEU A 26 23.80 9.10 5.64
CA LEU A 26 22.61 9.60 4.94
C LEU A 26 22.02 8.58 3.94
N PRO A 27 22.78 8.01 2.97
CA PRO A 27 22.23 7.06 2.02
C PRO A 27 21.75 5.76 2.69
N LEU A 28 22.37 5.37 3.80
CA LEU A 28 21.93 4.21 4.56
C LEU A 28 20.55 4.45 5.22
N ALA A 29 20.35 5.65 5.78
CA ALA A 29 19.07 6.03 6.37
C ALA A 29 17.94 6.08 5.31
N GLU A 30 18.19 6.63 4.13
CA GLU A 30 17.24 6.69 3.02
C GLU A 30 16.82 5.28 2.57
N THR A 31 17.79 4.37 2.40
CA THR A 31 17.52 2.97 2.03
C THR A 31 16.66 2.26 3.08
N THR A 32 16.89 2.54 4.37
CA THR A 32 16.11 1.94 5.46
C THR A 32 14.67 2.42 5.43
N VAL A 33 14.45 3.71 5.23
CA VAL A 33 13.11 4.29 5.11
C VAL A 33 12.39 3.72 3.89
N GLN A 34 13.07 3.59 2.75
CA GLN A 34 12.48 3.00 1.56
C GLN A 34 12.07 1.54 1.79
N ARG A 35 12.91 0.72 2.42
CA ARG A 35 12.57 -0.68 2.77
C ARG A 35 11.34 -0.78 3.64
N THR A 36 11.19 0.12 4.62
CA THR A 36 10.01 0.16 5.48
C THR A 36 8.76 0.45 4.65
N LYS A 37 8.79 1.49 3.81
CA LYS A 37 7.67 1.84 2.93
C LYS A 37 7.30 0.69 1.97
N GLU A 38 8.29 -0.01 1.42
CA GLU A 38 8.06 -1.17 0.55
C GLU A 38 7.39 -2.33 1.28
N THR A 39 7.82 -2.59 2.51
CA THR A 39 7.21 -3.63 3.35
C THR A 39 5.75 -3.30 3.66
N ASP A 40 5.48 -2.04 4.01
CA ASP A 40 4.14 -1.54 4.29
C ASP A 40 3.26 -1.57 3.02
N LEU A 41 3.83 -1.22 1.85
CA LEU A 41 3.13 -1.29 0.56
C LEU A 41 2.70 -2.73 0.25
N ARG A 42 3.62 -3.69 0.34
CA ARG A 42 3.31 -5.12 0.10
C ARG A 42 2.26 -5.65 1.06
N ARG A 43 2.31 -5.22 2.32
CA ARG A 43 1.30 -5.58 3.32
C ARG A 43 -0.06 -5.01 2.95
N SER A 44 -0.13 -3.72 2.64
CA SER A 44 -1.38 -3.05 2.26
C SER A 44 -2.02 -3.65 1.01
N LEU A 45 -1.22 -3.94 -0.03
CA LEU A 45 -1.68 -4.62 -1.25
C LEU A 45 -2.26 -6.00 -0.93
N ARG A 46 -1.56 -6.78 -0.10
CA ARG A 46 -2.02 -8.11 0.30
C ARG A 46 -3.32 -8.03 1.09
N ASP A 47 -3.40 -7.16 2.09
CA ASP A 47 -4.60 -6.99 2.91
C ASP A 47 -5.83 -6.63 2.06
N ILE A 48 -5.66 -5.74 1.06
CA ILE A 48 -6.75 -5.36 0.15
C ILE A 48 -7.13 -6.52 -0.78
N ARG A 49 -6.14 -7.19 -1.38
CA ARG A 49 -6.38 -8.33 -2.30
C ARG A 49 -7.06 -9.49 -1.59
N GLU A 50 -6.64 -9.83 -0.38
CA GLU A 50 -7.29 -10.85 0.45
C GLU A 50 -8.76 -10.49 0.77
N ALA A 51 -9.05 -9.23 1.02
CA ALA A 51 -10.41 -8.76 1.26
C ALA A 51 -11.29 -8.81 -0.03
N ILE A 52 -10.73 -8.46 -1.18
CA ILE A 52 -11.38 -8.59 -2.49
C ILE A 52 -11.71 -10.05 -2.77
N ASP A 53 -10.77 -10.96 -2.53
CA ASP A 53 -10.95 -12.39 -2.74
C ASP A 53 -11.97 -12.98 -1.75
N ALA A 54 -11.97 -12.52 -0.50
CA ALA A 54 -12.97 -12.91 0.49
C ALA A 54 -14.38 -12.46 0.08
N TYR A 55 -14.53 -11.24 -0.43
CA TYR A 55 -15.79 -10.73 -0.99
C TYR A 55 -16.26 -11.60 -2.16
N LYS A 56 -15.35 -11.92 -3.08
CA LYS A 56 -15.64 -12.76 -4.24
C LYS A 56 -16.14 -14.14 -3.81
N ARG A 57 -15.46 -14.79 -2.86
CA ARG A 57 -15.90 -16.08 -2.30
C ARG A 57 -17.28 -15.98 -1.67
N ALA A 58 -17.54 -14.98 -0.83
CA ALA A 58 -18.84 -14.78 -0.21
C ALA A 58 -19.97 -14.58 -1.24
N SER A 59 -19.67 -13.93 -2.37
CA SER A 59 -20.58 -13.76 -3.50
C SER A 59 -20.86 -15.10 -4.22
N GLU A 60 -19.85 -15.93 -4.41
CA GLU A 60 -19.98 -17.24 -5.06
C GLU A 60 -20.72 -18.28 -4.19
N GLU A 61 -20.49 -18.22 -2.88
CA GLU A 61 -21.18 -19.05 -1.87
C GLU A 61 -22.62 -18.60 -1.61
N GLY A 62 -23.08 -17.50 -2.22
CA GLY A 62 -24.42 -16.97 -2.02
C GLY A 62 -24.63 -16.28 -0.67
N ALA A 63 -23.55 -16.04 0.10
CA ALA A 63 -23.62 -15.31 1.36
C ALA A 63 -24.01 -13.85 1.18
N ILE A 64 -23.62 -13.25 0.07
CA ILE A 64 -23.96 -11.88 -0.30
C ILE A 64 -24.69 -11.84 -1.65
N GLU A 65 -25.38 -10.73 -1.91
CA GLU A 65 -26.13 -10.61 -3.15
C GLU A 65 -25.24 -10.49 -4.37
N LYS A 66 -25.39 -11.41 -5.31
CA LYS A 66 -24.78 -11.32 -6.64
C LYS A 66 -25.84 -10.84 -7.63
N SER A 67 -25.70 -9.62 -8.13
CA SER A 67 -26.54 -9.14 -9.22
C SER A 67 -26.25 -9.92 -10.52
N LEU A 68 -27.29 -10.29 -11.25
CA LEU A 68 -27.18 -10.97 -12.54
C LEU A 68 -26.29 -10.16 -13.51
N GLY A 69 -25.33 -10.82 -14.15
CA GLY A 69 -24.41 -10.20 -15.08
C GLY A 69 -23.22 -9.46 -14.46
N LYS A 70 -23.09 -9.45 -13.13
CA LYS A 70 -21.90 -8.88 -12.45
C LYS A 70 -20.84 -9.95 -12.18
N SER A 71 -19.56 -9.53 -12.15
CA SER A 71 -18.39 -10.38 -11.94
C SER A 71 -18.37 -11.07 -10.57
N GLY A 72 -19.08 -10.51 -9.57
CA GLY A 72 -19.06 -10.96 -8.17
C GLY A 72 -17.91 -10.35 -7.34
N TYR A 73 -17.10 -9.50 -7.93
CA TYR A 73 -16.13 -8.65 -7.23
C TYR A 73 -16.79 -7.43 -6.61
N PRO A 74 -16.17 -6.79 -5.59
CA PRO A 74 -16.75 -5.63 -4.94
C PRO A 74 -16.89 -4.44 -5.92
N PRO A 75 -17.97 -3.63 -5.80
CA PRO A 75 -18.15 -2.46 -6.67
C PRO A 75 -17.17 -1.32 -6.35
N SER A 76 -16.62 -1.30 -5.16
CA SER A 76 -15.61 -0.33 -4.71
C SER A 76 -14.84 -0.87 -3.51
N LEU A 77 -13.68 -0.28 -3.20
CA LEU A 77 -12.95 -0.61 -1.95
C LEU A 77 -13.75 -0.22 -0.70
N GLN A 78 -14.60 0.80 -0.82
CA GLN A 78 -15.43 1.25 0.29
C GLN A 78 -16.47 0.20 0.70
N ALA A 79 -16.99 -0.57 -0.25
CA ALA A 79 -17.92 -1.67 0.01
C ALA A 79 -17.34 -2.75 0.94
N LEU A 80 -16.00 -2.95 0.90
CA LEU A 80 -15.29 -3.87 1.79
C LEU A 80 -15.31 -3.41 3.26
N VAL A 81 -15.36 -2.10 3.48
CA VAL A 81 -15.34 -1.46 4.81
C VAL A 81 -16.74 -1.25 5.36
N GLU A 82 -17.67 -0.82 4.51
CA GLU A 82 -19.08 -0.59 4.92
C GLU A 82 -19.84 -1.89 5.24
N GLY A 83 -19.28 -3.02 4.76
CA GLY A 83 -19.86 -4.34 4.89
C GLY A 83 -21.09 -4.55 4.00
N VAL A 84 -21.44 -5.80 3.80
CA VAL A 84 -22.56 -6.24 2.96
C VAL A 84 -23.48 -7.15 3.75
N VAL A 85 -24.78 -7.10 3.50
CA VAL A 85 -25.77 -7.92 4.19
C VAL A 85 -25.50 -9.40 3.96
N ASP A 86 -25.40 -10.18 5.03
CA ASP A 86 -25.30 -11.65 4.97
C ASP A 86 -26.69 -12.23 4.77
N LYS A 87 -26.94 -12.81 3.58
CA LYS A 87 -28.22 -13.48 3.25
C LYS A 87 -28.48 -14.74 4.06
N ARG A 88 -27.43 -15.32 4.67
CA ARG A 88 -27.54 -16.51 5.50
C ARG A 88 -27.95 -16.18 6.94
N ASP A 89 -27.83 -14.91 7.34
CA ASP A 89 -28.25 -14.45 8.65
C ASP A 89 -29.70 -13.92 8.61
N PRO A 90 -30.68 -14.63 9.22
CA PRO A 90 -32.07 -14.18 9.29
C PRO A 90 -32.24 -12.83 10.00
N LYS A 91 -31.28 -12.40 10.80
CA LYS A 91 -31.29 -11.13 11.54
C LYS A 91 -30.73 -9.97 10.72
N GLY A 92 -30.25 -10.22 9.48
CA GLY A 92 -29.71 -9.19 8.61
C GLY A 92 -28.33 -8.68 9.03
N GLY A 93 -27.50 -9.54 9.63
CA GLY A 93 -26.12 -9.23 9.95
C GLY A 93 -25.32 -8.79 8.73
N ARG A 94 -24.20 -8.11 8.94
CA ARG A 94 -23.32 -7.64 7.87
C ARG A 94 -21.97 -8.34 7.95
N ILE A 95 -21.41 -8.66 6.79
CA ILE A 95 -20.06 -9.18 6.64
C ILE A 95 -19.16 -8.00 6.30
N TYR A 96 -18.10 -7.79 7.09
CA TYR A 96 -17.07 -6.80 6.87
C TYR A 96 -15.80 -7.51 6.41
N PHE A 97 -15.20 -7.05 5.31
CA PHE A 97 -14.00 -7.65 4.72
C PHE A 97 -12.74 -6.88 5.07
N LEU A 98 -12.87 -5.57 5.31
CA LEU A 98 -11.81 -4.70 5.79
C LEU A 98 -12.32 -3.82 6.93
N ARG A 99 -11.45 -3.50 7.88
CA ARG A 99 -11.76 -2.49 8.92
C ARG A 99 -11.64 -1.07 8.37
N ARG A 100 -10.69 -0.85 7.49
CA ARG A 100 -10.41 0.41 6.78
C ARG A 100 -9.60 0.11 5.54
N VAL A 101 -9.72 0.92 4.51
CA VAL A 101 -8.82 0.87 3.36
C VAL A 101 -7.46 1.44 3.80
N PRO A 102 -6.37 0.67 3.75
CA PRO A 102 -5.04 1.20 4.08
C PRO A 102 -4.63 2.27 3.06
N ALA A 103 -3.86 3.26 3.50
CA ALA A 103 -3.27 4.24 2.59
C ALA A 103 -2.07 3.64 1.85
N ASP A 104 -1.81 4.13 0.63
CA ASP A 104 -0.57 3.82 -0.09
C ASP A 104 0.60 4.55 0.57
N PRO A 105 1.58 3.84 1.18
CA PRO A 105 2.66 4.45 1.93
C PRO A 105 3.73 5.10 1.05
N VAL A 106 3.70 4.83 -0.26
CA VAL A 106 4.68 5.35 -1.23
C VAL A 106 4.13 6.57 -1.94
N SER A 107 2.96 6.46 -2.57
CA SER A 107 2.37 7.58 -3.32
C SER A 107 1.58 8.54 -2.41
N GLY A 108 1.05 8.07 -1.29
CA GLY A 108 0.11 8.81 -0.45
C GLY A 108 -1.22 9.13 -1.15
N GLN A 109 -1.43 8.62 -2.36
CA GLN A 109 -2.62 8.83 -3.18
C GLN A 109 -3.62 7.69 -3.04
N PRO A 110 -4.88 7.89 -3.49
CA PRO A 110 -5.82 6.78 -3.62
C PRO A 110 -5.28 5.71 -4.57
N TRP A 111 -5.52 4.44 -4.23
CA TRP A 111 -5.12 3.28 -5.02
C TRP A 111 -5.57 3.39 -6.48
N GLY A 112 -4.74 2.91 -7.40
CA GLY A 112 -5.16 2.58 -8.75
C GLY A 112 -6.08 1.35 -8.69
N LEU A 113 -7.15 1.35 -9.48
CA LEU A 113 -8.13 0.27 -9.51
C LEU A 113 -8.10 -0.41 -10.87
N ARG A 114 -8.18 -1.73 -10.87
CA ARG A 114 -8.34 -2.54 -12.05
C ARG A 114 -9.64 -3.33 -11.96
N SER A 115 -10.48 -3.22 -12.98
CA SER A 115 -11.69 -4.03 -13.14
C SER A 115 -11.36 -5.43 -13.67
N TYR A 116 -12.22 -6.40 -13.38
CA TYR A 116 -12.11 -7.77 -13.91
C TYR A 116 -12.13 -7.81 -15.45
N ALA A 117 -12.89 -6.91 -16.09
CA ALA A 117 -12.96 -6.80 -17.53
C ALA A 117 -11.75 -6.10 -18.18
N SER A 118 -10.85 -5.51 -17.37
CA SER A 118 -9.70 -4.75 -17.84
C SER A 118 -8.51 -5.68 -18.13
N ALA A 119 -7.75 -5.36 -19.18
CA ALA A 119 -6.50 -6.05 -19.48
C ALA A 119 -5.44 -5.81 -18.38
N ALA A 120 -4.55 -6.79 -18.18
CA ALA A 120 -3.55 -6.72 -17.13
C ALA A 120 -2.45 -5.67 -17.40
N ASP A 121 -2.09 -5.50 -18.67
CA ASP A 121 -1.08 -4.56 -19.16
C ASP A 121 -1.58 -3.11 -19.27
N SER A 122 -2.90 -2.93 -19.24
CA SER A 122 -3.55 -1.61 -19.31
C SER A 122 -4.69 -1.53 -18.28
N PRO A 123 -4.37 -1.44 -16.97
CA PRO A 123 -5.38 -1.46 -15.91
C PRO A 123 -6.31 -0.26 -15.98
N GLN A 124 -7.60 -0.52 -16.07
CA GLN A 124 -8.64 0.50 -16.11
C GLN A 124 -9.67 0.26 -15.01
N PRO A 125 -10.18 1.30 -14.36
CA PRO A 125 -11.30 1.19 -13.45
C PRO A 125 -12.57 0.81 -14.22
N GLY A 126 -13.52 0.16 -13.57
CA GLY A 126 -14.78 -0.28 -14.17
C GLY A 126 -15.90 -0.37 -13.14
N GLN A 127 -16.85 -1.29 -13.37
CA GLN A 127 -18.00 -1.49 -12.48
C GLN A 127 -17.68 -2.30 -11.21
N ASP A 128 -16.46 -2.85 -11.14
CA ASP A 128 -15.97 -3.66 -10.05
C ASP A 128 -14.49 -3.37 -9.76
N VAL A 129 -14.01 -3.88 -8.64
CA VAL A 129 -12.60 -3.83 -8.26
C VAL A 129 -12.09 -5.26 -8.17
N PHE A 130 -11.33 -5.67 -9.19
CA PHE A 130 -10.65 -6.95 -9.24
C PHE A 130 -9.28 -6.91 -8.57
N ASP A 131 -8.53 -5.82 -8.80
CA ASP A 131 -7.18 -5.65 -8.27
C ASP A 131 -6.90 -4.18 -7.96
N VAL A 132 -5.86 -3.94 -7.16
CA VAL A 132 -5.37 -2.61 -6.81
C VAL A 132 -3.87 -2.52 -7.05
N TYR A 133 -3.39 -1.31 -7.35
CA TYR A 133 -1.98 -1.01 -7.56
C TYR A 133 -1.62 0.38 -7.04
N SER A 134 -0.33 0.58 -6.72
CA SER A 134 0.18 1.91 -6.39
C SER A 134 0.26 2.78 -7.65
N LYS A 135 -0.12 4.05 -7.53
CA LYS A 135 0.07 5.04 -8.60
C LYS A 135 1.45 5.68 -8.62
N SER A 136 2.37 5.20 -7.77
CA SER A 136 3.74 5.70 -7.78
C SER A 136 4.49 5.23 -9.01
N GLU A 137 5.14 6.16 -9.70
CA GLU A 137 6.05 5.87 -10.82
C GLU A 137 7.46 5.51 -10.36
N GLN A 138 7.73 5.58 -9.06
CA GLN A 138 9.03 5.24 -8.50
C GLN A 138 9.30 3.75 -8.64
N VAL A 139 10.60 3.42 -8.64
CA VAL A 139 11.10 2.04 -8.74
C VAL A 139 11.51 1.56 -7.35
N GLY A 140 11.11 0.33 -7.04
CA GLY A 140 11.50 -0.31 -5.78
C GLY A 140 12.97 -0.72 -5.76
N LEU A 141 13.47 -1.08 -4.57
CA LEU A 141 14.84 -1.58 -4.37
C LEU A 141 15.12 -2.88 -5.15
N ASN A 142 14.07 -3.59 -5.57
CA ASN A 142 14.14 -4.76 -6.44
C ASN A 142 14.20 -4.43 -7.94
N GLY A 143 14.20 -3.15 -8.32
CA GLY A 143 14.23 -2.68 -9.70
C GLY A 143 12.89 -2.72 -10.43
N ILE A 144 11.78 -3.07 -9.76
CA ILE A 144 10.43 -3.14 -10.32
C ILE A 144 9.65 -1.89 -9.90
N ALA A 145 8.94 -1.26 -10.85
CA ALA A 145 8.11 -0.10 -10.55
C ALA A 145 6.97 -0.47 -9.57
N TYR A 146 6.66 0.39 -8.59
CA TYR A 146 5.62 0.09 -7.60
C TYR A 146 4.23 -0.13 -8.18
N LYS A 147 3.94 0.44 -9.34
CA LYS A 147 2.68 0.21 -10.08
C LYS A 147 2.52 -1.21 -10.60
N GLU A 148 3.59 -1.99 -10.61
CA GLU A 148 3.63 -3.38 -11.10
C GLU A 148 3.60 -4.42 -9.96
N TRP A 149 3.53 -3.96 -8.70
CA TRP A 149 3.55 -4.84 -7.51
C TRP A 149 2.15 -5.47 -7.19
#